data_4a2a1bf25b18c45c2aaf62dddc358bd2
#
_entry.id   4a2a1bf25b18c45c2aaf62dddc358bd2
#
_cell.length_a   1.000
_cell.length_b   1.000
_cell.length_c   1.000
_cell.angle_alpha   90.00
_cell.angle_beta   90.00
_cell.angle_gamma   90.00
#
_symmetry.space_group_name_H-M   'P 1'
#
loop_
_entity.id
_entity.type
_entity.pdbx_description
1 polymer ?
#
loop_
_entity_poly.entity_id
_entity_poly.type
_entity_poly.pdbx_seq_one_letter_code
_entity_poly.pdbx_strand_id
1 'polypeptide(L)'
;MKKLLLALILAAPFAHAYDRIISASGNISEIVALLGDADKLVAVDSSSLLPKDIMEKKPKVGYRRVLSGEGILSYTPDLVILPPDAGPAEIIKHLEGAGVPLLRIKDGRSEQGVADDIRTIAKALGREQEGEALIARLTATMDEARAAQQTYPARPRILVLFDGLSDQLSSMGPKSGGDALVHLLGGDNAVAAEGMKLLSPEALVTLPADAILIARFGRHFDDNARLADPAEYANLAQSQAGKRGCLIQINVMESLGFGPSYANAVRDISKTLASCLNKP
;
A
#
# COMPACT_ATOMS: atom_id res chain seq x y z
N MET A 1 6.49 -50.82 -44.25
CA MET A 1 6.37 -49.34 -44.14
C MET A 1 6.32 -49.00 -42.66
N LYS A 2 7.47 -48.57 -42.05
CA LYS A 2 7.57 -48.21 -40.63
C LYS A 2 7.26 -46.69 -40.51
N LYS A 3 6.14 -46.35 -39.84
CA LYS A 3 5.80 -44.96 -39.50
C LYS A 3 6.66 -44.51 -38.34
N LEU A 4 7.58 -43.56 -38.58
CA LEU A 4 8.36 -42.89 -37.57
C LEU A 4 7.44 -41.85 -36.91
N LEU A 5 7.07 -42.01 -35.63
CA LEU A 5 6.41 -41.01 -34.82
C LEU A 5 7.50 -40.05 -34.31
N LEU A 6 7.56 -38.85 -34.86
CA LEU A 6 8.41 -37.76 -34.35
C LEU A 6 7.72 -37.14 -33.14
N ALA A 7 8.19 -37.46 -31.93
CA ALA A 7 7.75 -36.84 -30.70
C ALA A 7 8.33 -35.42 -30.63
N LEU A 8 7.48 -34.40 -30.80
CA LEU A 8 7.81 -32.99 -30.62
C LEU A 8 7.91 -32.72 -29.09
N ILE A 9 9.11 -32.74 -28.55
CA ILE A 9 9.36 -32.29 -27.18
C ILE A 9 9.21 -30.78 -27.19
N LEU A 10 8.07 -30.24 -26.73
CA LEU A 10 7.91 -28.84 -26.36
C LEU A 10 8.85 -28.57 -25.18
N ALA A 11 9.96 -27.95 -25.44
CA ALA A 11 10.79 -27.35 -24.38
C ALA A 11 9.97 -26.22 -23.76
N ALA A 12 9.32 -26.47 -22.62
CA ALA A 12 8.77 -25.41 -21.78
C ALA A 12 9.94 -24.50 -21.37
N PRO A 13 9.82 -23.17 -21.47
CA PRO A 13 10.83 -22.29 -20.94
C PRO A 13 10.97 -22.59 -19.45
N PHE A 14 12.18 -22.90 -19.00
CA PHE A 14 12.49 -23.00 -17.57
C PHE A 14 12.20 -21.62 -16.95
N ALA A 15 11.03 -21.47 -16.35
CA ALA A 15 10.80 -20.36 -15.43
C ALA A 15 11.88 -20.51 -14.32
N HIS A 16 12.75 -19.54 -14.17
CA HIS A 16 13.69 -19.52 -13.04
C HIS A 16 12.80 -19.45 -11.78
N ALA A 17 12.72 -20.57 -11.07
CA ALA A 17 12.02 -20.59 -9.79
C ALA A 17 12.95 -19.95 -8.76
N TYR A 18 12.65 -18.71 -8.37
CA TYR A 18 13.32 -18.08 -7.24
C TYR A 18 12.82 -18.73 -5.94
N ASP A 19 13.76 -19.13 -5.07
CA ASP A 19 13.46 -19.79 -3.80
C ASP A 19 13.87 -18.97 -2.57
N ARG A 20 14.66 -17.91 -2.77
CA ARG A 20 15.22 -17.07 -1.70
C ARG A 20 15.01 -15.60 -2.00
N ILE A 21 13.79 -15.16 -1.84
CA ILE A 21 13.36 -13.80 -2.21
C ILE A 21 13.53 -12.87 -1.02
N ILE A 22 14.10 -11.68 -1.25
CA ILE A 22 14.02 -10.55 -0.32
C ILE A 22 13.12 -9.48 -0.91
N SER A 23 12.16 -9.02 -0.12
CA SER A 23 11.29 -7.91 -0.45
C SER A 23 11.70 -6.65 0.32
N ALA A 24 11.93 -5.56 -0.40
CA ALA A 24 12.34 -4.28 0.18
C ALA A 24 11.18 -3.28 0.35
N SER A 25 9.93 -3.73 0.41
CA SER A 25 8.76 -2.87 0.68
C SER A 25 7.54 -3.70 1.10
N GLY A 26 6.66 -3.12 1.94
CA GLY A 26 5.47 -3.78 2.45
C GLY A 26 4.50 -4.23 1.36
N ASN A 27 4.24 -3.40 0.34
CA ASN A 27 3.39 -3.76 -0.79
C ASN A 27 3.94 -4.95 -1.61
N ILE A 28 5.27 -5.00 -1.80
CA ILE A 28 5.94 -6.10 -2.48
C ILE A 28 5.76 -7.41 -1.68
N SER A 29 6.01 -7.35 -0.36
CA SER A 29 5.87 -8.51 0.52
C SER A 29 4.45 -9.06 0.50
N GLU A 30 3.46 -8.18 0.52
CA GLU A 30 2.05 -8.55 0.46
C GLU A 30 1.71 -9.21 -0.88
N ILE A 31 2.18 -8.65 -2.01
CA ILE A 31 1.97 -9.23 -3.34
C ILE A 31 2.58 -10.62 -3.40
N VAL A 32 3.86 -10.79 -3.03
CA VAL A 32 4.54 -12.10 -3.07
C VAL A 32 3.80 -13.13 -2.21
N ALA A 33 3.35 -12.74 -1.01
CA ALA A 33 2.60 -13.62 -0.13
C ALA A 33 1.25 -14.05 -0.73
N LEU A 34 0.52 -13.12 -1.34
CA LEU A 34 -0.80 -13.39 -1.94
C LEU A 34 -0.73 -14.13 -3.29
N LEU A 35 0.44 -14.13 -3.93
CA LEU A 35 0.74 -14.98 -5.09
C LEU A 35 1.08 -16.43 -4.69
N GLY A 36 1.16 -16.73 -3.37
CA GLY A 36 1.42 -18.07 -2.85
C GLY A 36 2.89 -18.39 -2.58
N ASP A 37 3.80 -17.41 -2.69
CA ASP A 37 5.25 -17.58 -2.50
C ASP A 37 5.76 -16.99 -1.17
N ALA A 38 4.89 -16.88 -0.13
CA ALA A 38 5.25 -16.39 1.19
C ALA A 38 6.43 -17.14 1.82
N ASP A 39 6.52 -18.45 1.62
CA ASP A 39 7.58 -19.28 2.18
C ASP A 39 8.94 -18.98 1.55
N LYS A 40 8.97 -18.49 0.31
CA LYS A 40 10.18 -18.09 -0.39
C LYS A 40 10.74 -16.74 0.09
N LEU A 41 9.96 -15.92 0.81
CA LEU A 41 10.45 -14.70 1.43
C LEU A 41 11.38 -15.07 2.60
N VAL A 42 12.70 -14.96 2.40
CA VAL A 42 13.70 -15.26 3.42
C VAL A 42 13.94 -14.09 4.37
N ALA A 43 13.75 -12.86 3.91
CA ALA A 43 13.74 -11.65 4.73
C ALA A 43 12.94 -10.55 4.03
N VAL A 44 12.50 -9.55 4.80
CA VAL A 44 11.68 -8.44 4.31
C VAL A 44 12.13 -7.11 4.93
N ASP A 45 11.70 -5.98 4.36
CA ASP A 45 11.95 -4.67 4.98
C ASP A 45 11.07 -4.43 6.22
N SER A 46 11.39 -3.40 7.02
CA SER A 46 10.65 -3.11 8.26
C SER A 46 9.23 -2.58 8.04
N SER A 47 8.88 -2.12 6.83
CA SER A 47 7.50 -1.74 6.49
C SER A 47 6.61 -2.92 6.09
N SER A 48 7.18 -4.12 5.96
CA SER A 48 6.46 -5.35 5.63
C SER A 48 5.75 -5.89 6.86
N LEU A 49 4.49 -5.47 7.05
CA LEU A 49 3.63 -5.81 8.18
C LEU A 49 2.44 -6.68 7.78
N LEU A 50 2.10 -6.75 6.50
CA LEU A 50 0.95 -7.50 5.96
C LEU A 50 1.39 -8.60 4.97
N PRO A 51 0.74 -9.77 4.98
CA PRO A 51 -0.19 -10.29 6.02
C PRO A 51 0.52 -10.48 7.37
N LYS A 52 -0.14 -10.05 8.46
CA LYS A 52 0.47 -9.94 9.79
C LYS A 52 1.06 -11.25 10.30
N ASP A 53 0.30 -12.33 10.25
CA ASP A 53 0.65 -13.67 10.74
C ASP A 53 1.90 -14.25 10.04
N ILE A 54 2.18 -13.82 8.81
CA ILE A 54 3.34 -14.20 8.02
C ILE A 54 4.51 -13.25 8.29
N MET A 55 4.27 -11.93 8.15
CA MET A 55 5.35 -10.93 8.14
C MET A 55 5.97 -10.67 9.51
N GLU A 56 5.24 -10.92 10.61
CA GLU A 56 5.80 -10.85 11.97
C GLU A 56 6.92 -11.88 12.21
N LYS A 57 6.89 -13.00 11.48
CA LYS A 57 7.88 -14.09 11.60
C LYS A 57 9.10 -13.90 10.69
N LYS A 58 9.04 -12.96 9.73
CA LYS A 58 10.11 -12.76 8.76
C LYS A 58 11.21 -11.84 9.32
N PRO A 59 12.49 -12.20 9.18
CA PRO A 59 13.60 -11.33 9.50
C PRO A 59 13.53 -10.00 8.77
N LYS A 60 14.04 -8.91 9.40
CA LYS A 60 14.01 -7.56 8.83
C LYS A 60 15.42 -7.13 8.38
N VAL A 61 15.49 -6.60 7.14
CA VAL A 61 16.76 -6.12 6.53
C VAL A 61 16.87 -4.59 6.51
N GLY A 62 16.15 -3.92 7.38
CA GLY A 62 16.11 -2.44 7.48
C GLY A 62 14.88 -1.85 6.79
N TYR A 63 14.78 -0.53 6.82
CA TYR A 63 13.72 0.20 6.12
C TYR A 63 14.09 0.41 4.65
N ARG A 64 13.12 0.39 3.75
CA ARG A 64 13.33 0.46 2.28
C ARG A 64 14.31 1.53 1.81
N ARG A 65 14.42 2.66 2.52
CA ARG A 65 15.36 3.77 2.21
C ARG A 65 16.69 3.67 2.95
N VAL A 66 16.79 2.75 3.91
CA VAL A 66 17.98 2.53 4.74
C VAL A 66 18.17 1.01 4.90
N LEU A 67 18.39 0.34 3.77
CA LEU A 67 18.58 -1.11 3.72
C LEU A 67 19.99 -1.48 4.22
N SER A 68 20.11 -2.67 4.81
CA SER A 68 21.40 -3.26 5.18
C SER A 68 21.89 -4.19 4.08
N GLY A 69 22.95 -3.78 3.37
CA GLY A 69 23.54 -4.60 2.31
C GLY A 69 24.09 -5.94 2.83
N GLU A 70 24.83 -5.90 3.95
CA GLU A 70 25.33 -7.12 4.61
C GLU A 70 24.18 -8.00 5.12
N GLY A 71 23.14 -7.37 5.71
CA GLY A 71 21.93 -8.06 6.13
C GLY A 71 21.24 -8.78 4.97
N ILE A 72 21.13 -8.14 3.80
CA ILE A 72 20.56 -8.74 2.59
C ILE A 72 21.43 -9.91 2.12
N LEU A 73 22.74 -9.71 1.96
CA LEU A 73 23.65 -10.72 1.44
C LEU A 73 23.79 -11.94 2.38
N SER A 74 23.63 -11.76 3.70
CA SER A 74 23.69 -12.88 4.66
C SER A 74 22.60 -13.92 4.44
N TYR A 75 21.48 -13.54 3.81
CA TYR A 75 20.41 -14.47 3.42
C TYR A 75 20.64 -15.13 2.06
N THR A 76 21.76 -14.87 1.37
CA THR A 76 22.06 -15.44 0.04
C THR A 76 20.84 -15.44 -0.90
N PRO A 77 20.25 -14.26 -1.18
CA PRO A 77 19.05 -14.20 -2.00
C PRO A 77 19.35 -14.51 -3.47
N ASP A 78 18.42 -15.16 -4.13
CA ASP A 78 18.41 -15.35 -5.59
C ASP A 78 17.56 -14.29 -6.31
N LEU A 79 16.76 -13.51 -5.56
CA LEU A 79 16.04 -12.35 -6.05
C LEU A 79 15.85 -11.31 -4.93
N VAL A 80 16.11 -10.04 -5.23
CA VAL A 80 15.69 -8.90 -4.40
C VAL A 80 14.73 -8.04 -5.19
N ILE A 81 13.52 -7.80 -4.63
CA ILE A 81 12.49 -6.97 -5.26
C ILE A 81 12.46 -5.60 -4.57
N LEU A 82 12.61 -4.53 -5.35
CA LEU A 82 12.88 -3.18 -4.88
C LEU A 82 11.82 -2.19 -5.36
N PRO A 83 11.34 -1.28 -4.48
CA PRO A 83 10.62 -0.09 -4.93
C PRO A 83 11.59 0.96 -5.53
N PRO A 84 11.08 2.00 -6.25
CA PRO A 84 11.92 3.01 -6.90
C PRO A 84 12.82 3.80 -5.94
N ASP A 85 12.35 4.00 -4.70
CA ASP A 85 13.03 4.76 -3.65
C ASP A 85 13.84 3.88 -2.68
N ALA A 86 14.13 2.62 -3.07
CA ALA A 86 15.00 1.74 -2.30
C ALA A 86 16.42 2.32 -2.23
N GLY A 87 17.02 2.25 -1.05
CA GLY A 87 18.33 2.83 -0.85
C GLY A 87 19.01 2.43 0.46
N PRO A 88 20.19 3.00 0.74
CA PRO A 88 20.96 3.97 -0.06
C PRO A 88 21.41 3.43 -1.44
N ALA A 89 21.68 4.35 -2.39
CA ALA A 89 22.09 3.98 -3.75
C ALA A 89 23.38 3.13 -3.78
N GLU A 90 24.29 3.36 -2.84
CA GLU A 90 25.53 2.60 -2.66
C GLU A 90 25.24 1.14 -2.34
N ILE A 91 24.21 0.88 -1.51
CA ILE A 91 23.80 -0.49 -1.15
C ILE A 91 23.25 -1.20 -2.39
N ILE A 92 22.46 -0.51 -3.20
CA ILE A 92 21.90 -1.09 -4.42
C ILE A 92 23.02 -1.46 -5.40
N LYS A 93 24.02 -0.56 -5.61
CA LYS A 93 25.21 -0.85 -6.41
C LYS A 93 26.03 -2.00 -5.86
N HIS A 94 26.13 -2.12 -4.54
CA HIS A 94 26.84 -3.22 -3.89
C HIS A 94 26.15 -4.57 -4.17
N LEU A 95 24.82 -4.63 -4.09
CA LEU A 95 24.05 -5.83 -4.44
C LEU A 95 24.20 -6.20 -5.92
N GLU A 96 24.16 -5.20 -6.83
CA GLU A 96 24.40 -5.39 -8.26
C GLU A 96 25.83 -5.95 -8.49
N GLY A 97 26.83 -5.36 -7.83
CA GLY A 97 28.23 -5.82 -7.91
C GLY A 97 28.46 -7.23 -7.33
N ALA A 98 27.65 -7.66 -6.38
CA ALA A 98 27.65 -9.01 -5.84
C ALA A 98 26.91 -10.03 -6.74
N GLY A 99 26.35 -9.58 -7.88
CA GLY A 99 25.66 -10.45 -8.83
C GLY A 99 24.25 -10.87 -8.39
N VAL A 100 23.65 -10.20 -7.41
CA VAL A 100 22.29 -10.49 -6.94
C VAL A 100 21.27 -9.99 -7.96
N PRO A 101 20.36 -10.83 -8.47
CA PRO A 101 19.28 -10.41 -9.36
C PRO A 101 18.35 -9.40 -8.66
N LEU A 102 18.14 -8.23 -9.30
CA LEU A 102 17.28 -7.17 -8.78
C LEU A 102 16.08 -6.97 -9.69
N LEU A 103 14.86 -7.07 -9.14
CA LEU A 103 13.61 -6.68 -9.81
C LEU A 103 13.14 -5.34 -9.26
N ARG A 104 12.93 -4.37 -10.12
CA ARG A 104 12.39 -3.06 -9.74
C ARG A 104 10.93 -2.95 -10.15
N ILE A 105 10.06 -2.56 -9.20
CA ILE A 105 8.66 -2.21 -9.49
C ILE A 105 8.52 -0.71 -9.69
N LYS A 106 7.31 -0.26 -10.12
CA LYS A 106 7.02 1.17 -10.29
C LYS A 106 6.47 1.83 -9.02
N ASP A 107 6.03 1.04 -8.04
CA ASP A 107 5.39 1.52 -6.80
C ASP A 107 4.16 2.38 -7.11
N GLY A 108 3.27 1.84 -7.94
CA GLY A 108 2.10 2.56 -8.45
C GLY A 108 1.06 2.84 -7.37
N ARG A 109 0.54 4.08 -7.34
CA ARG A 109 -0.45 4.54 -6.34
C ARG A 109 -1.83 4.76 -6.92
N SER A 110 -2.23 3.88 -7.83
CA SER A 110 -3.55 3.85 -8.45
C SER A 110 -3.96 2.40 -8.68
N GLU A 111 -5.22 2.13 -8.98
CA GLU A 111 -5.68 0.78 -9.32
C GLU A 111 -4.83 0.15 -10.42
N GLN A 112 -4.60 0.88 -11.50
CA GLN A 112 -3.77 0.41 -12.61
C GLN A 112 -2.31 0.21 -12.17
N GLY A 113 -1.75 1.12 -11.36
CA GLY A 113 -0.37 1.04 -10.89
C GLY A 113 -0.13 -0.18 -10.01
N VAL A 114 -1.06 -0.48 -9.09
CA VAL A 114 -0.99 -1.69 -8.25
C VAL A 114 -1.14 -2.95 -9.12
N ALA A 115 -2.06 -2.96 -10.09
CA ALA A 115 -2.21 -4.07 -11.02
C ALA A 115 -0.93 -4.32 -11.84
N ASP A 116 -0.26 -3.26 -12.30
CA ASP A 116 1.00 -3.36 -13.05
C ASP A 116 2.13 -3.93 -12.19
N ASP A 117 2.21 -3.53 -10.92
CA ASP A 117 3.20 -4.07 -9.97
C ASP A 117 2.93 -5.55 -9.68
N ILE A 118 1.66 -5.94 -9.50
CA ILE A 118 1.25 -7.36 -9.35
C ILE A 118 1.69 -8.15 -10.58
N ARG A 119 1.40 -7.68 -11.81
CA ARG A 119 1.80 -8.36 -13.04
C ARG A 119 3.30 -8.48 -13.17
N THR A 120 4.04 -7.42 -12.80
CA THR A 120 5.50 -7.40 -12.86
C THR A 120 6.09 -8.48 -11.95
N ILE A 121 5.61 -8.57 -10.71
CA ILE A 121 6.08 -9.56 -9.72
C ILE A 121 5.61 -10.96 -10.12
N ALA A 122 4.34 -11.13 -10.49
CA ALA A 122 3.78 -12.41 -10.89
C ALA A 122 4.53 -13.01 -12.08
N LYS A 123 4.84 -12.22 -13.10
CA LYS A 123 5.64 -12.63 -14.25
C LYS A 123 7.04 -13.10 -13.85
N ALA A 124 7.71 -12.37 -12.94
CA ALA A 124 9.04 -12.75 -12.47
C ALA A 124 9.03 -14.08 -11.69
N LEU A 125 7.94 -14.35 -10.98
CA LEU A 125 7.78 -15.55 -10.15
C LEU A 125 7.10 -16.73 -10.88
N GLY A 126 6.67 -16.55 -12.15
CA GLY A 126 5.90 -17.57 -12.89
C GLY A 126 4.51 -17.82 -12.28
N ARG A 127 3.88 -16.75 -11.76
CA ARG A 127 2.57 -16.76 -11.09
C ARG A 127 1.53 -15.87 -11.80
N GLU A 128 1.59 -15.80 -13.14
CA GLU A 128 0.75 -14.90 -13.92
C GLU A 128 -0.74 -15.15 -13.71
N GLN A 129 -1.14 -16.42 -13.59
CA GLN A 129 -2.53 -16.79 -13.36
C GLN A 129 -3.02 -16.31 -11.99
N GLU A 130 -2.22 -16.52 -10.93
CA GLU A 130 -2.50 -16.05 -9.58
C GLU A 130 -2.53 -14.52 -9.54
N GLY A 131 -1.65 -13.85 -10.29
CA GLY A 131 -1.60 -12.41 -10.45
C GLY A 131 -2.88 -11.83 -11.02
N GLU A 132 -3.38 -12.37 -12.14
CA GLU A 132 -4.64 -11.91 -12.74
C GLU A 132 -5.84 -12.24 -11.84
N ALA A 133 -5.85 -13.39 -11.15
CA ALA A 133 -6.88 -13.71 -10.18
C ALA A 133 -6.89 -12.74 -8.99
N LEU A 134 -5.71 -12.33 -8.51
CA LEU A 134 -5.58 -11.31 -7.46
C LEU A 134 -6.13 -9.97 -7.95
N ILE A 135 -5.74 -9.51 -9.13
CA ILE A 135 -6.22 -8.25 -9.72
C ILE A 135 -7.75 -8.26 -9.86
N ALA A 136 -8.34 -9.37 -10.35
CA ALA A 136 -9.79 -9.49 -10.47
C ALA A 136 -10.51 -9.34 -9.11
N ARG A 137 -9.96 -9.92 -8.03
CA ARG A 137 -10.51 -9.74 -6.68
C ARG A 137 -10.43 -8.28 -6.21
N LEU A 138 -9.29 -7.61 -6.45
CA LEU A 138 -9.12 -6.20 -6.08
C LEU A 138 -10.11 -5.32 -6.85
N THR A 139 -10.29 -5.56 -8.16
CA THR A 139 -11.25 -4.83 -8.98
C THR A 139 -12.67 -4.97 -8.45
N ALA A 140 -13.10 -6.20 -8.11
CA ALA A 140 -14.43 -6.43 -7.52
C ALA A 140 -14.61 -5.67 -6.19
N THR A 141 -13.59 -5.63 -5.34
CA THR A 141 -13.61 -4.86 -4.09
C THR A 141 -13.69 -3.34 -4.35
N MET A 142 -12.99 -2.85 -5.38
CA MET A 142 -13.07 -1.44 -5.78
C MET A 142 -14.43 -1.09 -6.39
N ASP A 143 -15.14 -2.04 -7.02
CA ASP A 143 -16.53 -1.82 -7.47
C ASP A 143 -17.48 -1.59 -6.28
N GLU A 144 -17.28 -2.32 -5.16
CA GLU A 144 -18.03 -2.04 -3.93
C GLU A 144 -17.73 -0.64 -3.38
N ALA A 145 -16.46 -0.20 -3.42
CA ALA A 145 -16.08 1.15 -3.02
C ALA A 145 -16.77 2.20 -3.89
N ARG A 146 -16.75 2.02 -5.22
CA ARG A 146 -17.43 2.92 -6.17
C ARG A 146 -18.95 2.97 -5.94
N ALA A 147 -19.59 1.85 -5.61
CA ALA A 147 -21.00 1.82 -5.26
C ALA A 147 -21.30 2.67 -4.01
N ALA A 148 -20.45 2.61 -2.97
CA ALA A 148 -20.58 3.48 -1.80
C ALA A 148 -20.36 4.97 -2.16
N GLN A 149 -19.38 5.28 -3.00
CA GLN A 149 -19.06 6.64 -3.45
C GLN A 149 -20.20 7.28 -4.24
N GLN A 150 -20.97 6.50 -5.01
CA GLN A 150 -22.16 6.99 -5.72
C GLN A 150 -23.27 7.51 -4.77
N THR A 151 -23.24 7.15 -3.51
CA THR A 151 -24.18 7.64 -2.50
C THR A 151 -23.75 8.96 -1.84
N TYR A 152 -22.57 9.50 -2.16
CA TYR A 152 -22.14 10.79 -1.62
C TYR A 152 -23.05 11.92 -2.12
N PRO A 153 -23.44 12.88 -1.25
CA PRO A 153 -24.31 13.98 -1.65
C PRO A 153 -23.64 14.93 -2.66
N ALA A 154 -22.30 15.00 -2.62
CA ALA A 154 -21.44 15.72 -3.54
C ALA A 154 -20.03 15.13 -3.47
N ARG A 155 -19.14 15.52 -4.40
CA ARG A 155 -17.73 15.18 -4.36
C ARG A 155 -17.09 15.80 -3.12
N PRO A 156 -16.61 14.98 -2.12
CA PRO A 156 -16.17 15.52 -0.84
C PRO A 156 -14.75 16.09 -0.93
N ARG A 157 -14.51 17.17 -0.18
CA ARG A 157 -13.15 17.66 0.11
C ARG A 157 -12.62 16.91 1.32
N ILE A 158 -11.54 16.16 1.12
CA ILE A 158 -10.99 15.26 2.12
C ILE A 158 -9.60 15.76 2.55
N LEU A 159 -9.42 15.94 3.86
CA LEU A 159 -8.12 16.19 4.47
C LEU A 159 -7.56 14.87 4.97
N VAL A 160 -6.37 14.49 4.52
CA VAL A 160 -5.64 13.35 5.07
C VAL A 160 -4.55 13.87 6.00
N LEU A 161 -4.60 13.44 7.25
CA LEU A 161 -3.62 13.73 8.29
C LEU A 161 -2.83 12.46 8.62
N PHE A 162 -1.53 12.61 8.70
CA PHE A 162 -0.64 11.58 9.22
C PHE A 162 -0.37 11.84 10.69
N ASP A 163 -0.82 10.93 11.54
CA ASP A 163 -0.56 10.88 12.98
C ASP A 163 0.59 9.88 13.22
N GLY A 164 1.81 10.40 13.08
CA GLY A 164 3.03 9.60 13.16
C GLY A 164 3.58 9.49 14.59
N LEU A 165 4.92 9.49 14.69
CA LEU A 165 5.64 9.37 15.96
C LEU A 165 5.87 10.72 16.67
N SER A 166 5.41 11.83 16.08
CA SER A 166 5.51 13.17 16.67
C SER A 166 4.13 13.64 17.17
N ASP A 167 4.11 14.52 18.16
CA ASP A 167 2.88 15.10 18.72
C ASP A 167 2.15 16.05 17.75
N GLN A 168 2.60 16.14 16.50
CA GLN A 168 2.04 17.04 15.50
C GLN A 168 1.50 16.27 14.29
N LEU A 169 0.31 16.67 13.86
CA LEU A 169 -0.33 16.10 12.66
C LEU A 169 0.25 16.74 11.39
N SER A 170 0.60 15.91 10.44
CA SER A 170 1.07 16.36 9.12
C SER A 170 -0.03 16.15 8.07
N SER A 171 -0.36 17.19 7.31
CA SER A 171 -1.25 17.06 6.15
C SER A 171 -0.55 16.38 4.99
N MET A 172 -1.31 15.66 4.17
CA MET A 172 -0.84 14.97 2.99
C MET A 172 -1.47 15.59 1.74
N GLY A 173 -0.78 16.59 1.16
CA GLY A 173 -1.24 17.32 -0.03
C GLY A 173 -0.86 16.62 -1.35
N PRO A 174 -1.02 17.31 -2.51
CA PRO A 174 -0.71 16.80 -3.83
C PRO A 174 0.63 16.07 -3.92
N LYS A 175 0.72 15.04 -4.76
CA LYS A 175 1.88 14.16 -4.97
C LYS A 175 2.25 13.27 -3.76
N SER A 176 1.46 13.24 -2.70
CA SER A 176 1.63 12.32 -1.58
C SER A 176 0.81 11.04 -1.74
N GLY A 177 1.05 10.05 -0.86
CA GLY A 177 0.18 8.86 -0.77
C GLY A 177 -1.25 9.21 -0.32
N GLY A 178 -1.40 10.22 0.56
CA GLY A 178 -2.72 10.70 0.97
C GLY A 178 -3.52 11.31 -0.17
N ASP A 179 -2.87 12.02 -1.08
CA ASP A 179 -3.50 12.55 -2.28
C ASP A 179 -4.01 11.43 -3.21
N ALA A 180 -3.19 10.42 -3.43
CA ALA A 180 -3.59 9.25 -4.21
C ALA A 180 -4.80 8.52 -3.56
N LEU A 181 -4.80 8.39 -2.23
CA LEU A 181 -5.94 7.83 -1.50
C LEU A 181 -7.20 8.68 -1.68
N VAL A 182 -7.11 10.00 -1.59
CA VAL A 182 -8.26 10.91 -1.81
C VAL A 182 -8.89 10.70 -3.19
N HIS A 183 -8.05 10.53 -4.23
CA HIS A 183 -8.55 10.24 -5.58
C HIS A 183 -9.23 8.88 -5.69
N LEU A 184 -8.68 7.84 -5.04
CA LEU A 184 -9.31 6.51 -4.96
C LEU A 184 -10.66 6.54 -4.21
N LEU A 185 -10.84 7.48 -3.28
CA LEU A 185 -12.10 7.71 -2.55
C LEU A 185 -13.10 8.60 -3.30
N GLY A 186 -12.79 9.03 -4.53
CA GLY A 186 -13.67 9.88 -5.33
C GLY A 186 -13.79 11.32 -4.80
N GLY A 187 -12.83 11.77 -3.98
CA GLY A 187 -12.81 13.12 -3.40
C GLY A 187 -11.81 14.07 -4.05
N ASP A 188 -11.77 15.30 -3.52
CA ASP A 188 -10.76 16.32 -3.80
C ASP A 188 -9.91 16.56 -2.54
N ASN A 189 -8.60 16.73 -2.74
CA ASN A 189 -7.71 17.02 -1.62
C ASN A 189 -7.99 18.41 -1.04
N ALA A 190 -8.23 18.50 0.27
CA ALA A 190 -8.50 19.76 0.94
C ALA A 190 -7.26 20.67 1.04
N VAL A 191 -6.05 20.11 0.83
CA VAL A 191 -4.77 20.83 0.92
C VAL A 191 -4.22 21.09 -0.47
N ALA A 192 -3.82 22.33 -0.75
CA ALA A 192 -3.20 22.71 -2.01
C ALA A 192 -1.65 22.60 -2.01
N ALA A 193 -1.02 22.62 -0.82
CA ALA A 193 0.43 22.55 -0.69
C ALA A 193 0.93 21.11 -0.97
N GLU A 194 1.90 20.98 -1.87
CA GLU A 194 2.46 19.67 -2.26
C GLU A 194 3.21 18.97 -1.10
N GLY A 195 3.07 17.63 -1.09
CA GLY A 195 3.77 16.75 -0.16
C GLY A 195 3.19 16.78 1.25
N MET A 196 4.01 16.42 2.23
CA MET A 196 3.63 16.45 3.64
C MET A 196 4.02 17.80 4.27
N LYS A 197 3.06 18.39 4.99
CA LYS A 197 3.27 19.67 5.70
C LYS A 197 2.65 19.61 7.10
N LEU A 198 3.38 20.11 8.08
CA LEU A 198 2.82 20.37 9.39
C LEU A 198 1.77 21.48 9.28
N LEU A 199 0.62 21.27 9.91
CA LEU A 199 -0.44 22.28 10.01
C LEU A 199 -0.53 22.78 11.46
N SER A 200 -0.73 24.09 11.62
CA SER A 200 -1.04 24.63 12.95
C SER A 200 -2.44 24.18 13.39
N PRO A 201 -2.72 24.13 14.70
CA PRO A 201 -4.07 23.80 15.20
C PRO A 201 -5.17 24.68 14.60
N GLU A 202 -4.89 25.98 14.39
CA GLU A 202 -5.82 26.94 13.79
C GLU A 202 -6.10 26.59 12.32
N ALA A 203 -5.07 26.22 11.56
CA ALA A 203 -5.22 25.80 10.16
C ALA A 203 -6.06 24.53 10.07
N LEU A 204 -5.86 23.57 10.97
CA LEU A 204 -6.65 22.32 11.01
C LEU A 204 -8.15 22.56 11.22
N VAL A 205 -8.52 23.59 12.01
CA VAL A 205 -9.91 23.94 12.30
C VAL A 205 -10.54 24.73 11.17
N THR A 206 -9.78 25.59 10.50
CA THR A 206 -10.30 26.52 9.48
C THR A 206 -10.29 25.97 8.07
N LEU A 207 -9.53 24.90 7.80
CA LEU A 207 -9.54 24.24 6.48
C LEU A 207 -10.94 23.72 6.14
N PRO A 208 -11.50 24.10 4.97
CA PRO A 208 -12.81 23.66 4.55
C PRO A 208 -12.72 22.22 4.02
N ALA A 209 -12.81 21.26 4.92
CA ALA A 209 -12.87 19.83 4.62
C ALA A 209 -14.22 19.23 5.05
N ASP A 210 -14.80 18.39 4.18
CA ASP A 210 -16.03 17.67 4.48
C ASP A 210 -15.78 16.45 5.34
N ALA A 211 -14.60 15.87 5.22
CA ALA A 211 -14.12 14.76 6.05
C ALA A 211 -12.61 14.88 6.35
N ILE A 212 -12.19 14.36 7.49
CA ILE A 212 -10.78 14.26 7.88
C ILE A 212 -10.46 12.78 8.11
N LEU A 213 -9.49 12.27 7.35
CA LEU A 213 -8.91 10.94 7.55
C LEU A 213 -7.65 11.08 8.40
N ILE A 214 -7.57 10.35 9.50
CA ILE A 214 -6.44 10.38 10.43
C ILE A 214 -5.71 9.05 10.29
N ALA A 215 -4.60 9.06 9.55
CA ALA A 215 -3.79 7.89 9.25
C ALA A 215 -2.81 7.62 10.39
N ARG A 216 -2.97 6.47 11.05
CA ARG A 216 -2.15 6.06 12.21
C ARG A 216 -1.47 4.71 11.96
N PHE A 217 -0.30 4.54 12.58
CA PHE A 217 0.25 3.21 12.85
C PHE A 217 -0.45 2.62 14.07
N GLY A 218 -1.05 1.44 13.95
CA GLY A 218 -1.74 0.84 15.07
C GLY A 218 -1.52 -0.66 15.21
N ARG A 219 -1.26 -1.11 16.46
CA ARG A 219 -1.32 -2.53 16.83
C ARG A 219 -2.77 -2.99 17.10
N HIS A 220 -3.74 -2.07 17.08
CA HIS A 220 -5.10 -2.29 17.58
C HIS A 220 -6.20 -1.92 16.57
N PHE A 221 -5.85 -1.74 15.28
CA PHE A 221 -6.87 -1.56 14.25
C PHE A 221 -7.26 -2.93 13.68
N ASP A 222 -8.35 -3.49 14.20
CA ASP A 222 -9.01 -4.65 13.58
C ASP A 222 -9.83 -4.23 12.36
N ASP A 223 -10.18 -2.92 12.26
CA ASP A 223 -10.95 -2.32 11.17
C ASP A 223 -10.09 -1.34 10.35
N ASN A 224 -10.24 -1.37 9.02
CA ASN A 224 -9.51 -0.47 8.10
C ASN A 224 -9.92 0.99 8.23
N ALA A 225 -11.16 1.26 8.68
CA ALA A 225 -11.69 2.59 8.89
C ALA A 225 -12.75 2.59 9.99
N ARG A 226 -12.65 3.54 10.94
CA ARG A 226 -13.65 3.77 11.97
C ARG A 226 -13.83 5.25 12.24
N LEU A 227 -15.01 5.66 12.69
CA LEU A 227 -15.22 7.02 13.20
C LEU A 227 -14.32 7.23 14.43
N ALA A 228 -13.58 8.35 14.43
CA ALA A 228 -12.72 8.73 15.54
C ALA A 228 -13.56 9.21 16.73
N ASP A 229 -13.07 8.96 17.96
CA ASP A 229 -13.63 9.60 19.14
C ASP A 229 -13.27 11.10 19.10
N PRO A 230 -14.25 12.02 19.09
CA PRO A 230 -13.98 13.45 19.12
C PRO A 230 -13.13 13.89 20.33
N ALA A 231 -13.18 13.14 21.44
CA ALA A 231 -12.40 13.46 22.64
C ALA A 231 -10.88 13.22 22.43
N GLU A 232 -10.50 12.24 21.58
CA GLU A 232 -9.10 12.01 21.21
C GLU A 232 -8.54 13.14 20.34
N TYR A 233 -9.43 13.88 19.63
CA TYR A 233 -9.07 14.91 18.65
C TYR A 233 -9.86 16.21 18.88
N ALA A 234 -9.83 16.73 20.11
CA ALA A 234 -10.63 17.88 20.53
C ALA A 234 -10.50 19.10 19.60
N ASN A 235 -9.30 19.38 19.07
CA ASN A 235 -9.07 20.46 18.11
C ASN A 235 -9.79 20.18 16.78
N LEU A 236 -9.70 18.95 16.25
CA LEU A 236 -10.35 18.57 14.99
C LEU A 236 -11.87 18.52 15.14
N ALA A 237 -12.40 18.24 16.33
CA ALA A 237 -13.83 18.22 16.61
C ALA A 237 -14.49 19.60 16.36
N GLN A 238 -13.72 20.69 16.43
CA GLN A 238 -14.21 22.06 16.13
C GLN A 238 -14.23 22.40 14.63
N SER A 239 -13.58 21.58 13.78
CA SER A 239 -13.58 21.78 12.32
C SER A 239 -14.96 21.49 11.70
N GLN A 240 -15.14 21.86 10.44
CA GLN A 240 -16.36 21.53 9.66
C GLN A 240 -16.61 20.01 9.66
N ALA A 241 -15.58 19.22 9.36
CA ALA A 241 -15.67 17.76 9.35
C ALA A 241 -15.97 17.18 10.75
N GLY A 242 -15.35 17.75 11.80
CA GLY A 242 -15.59 17.33 13.18
C GLY A 242 -17.02 17.56 13.64
N LYS A 243 -17.59 18.75 13.36
CA LYS A 243 -18.98 19.09 13.67
C LYS A 243 -19.99 18.20 12.93
N ARG A 244 -19.64 17.73 11.74
CA ARG A 244 -20.43 16.77 10.95
C ARG A 244 -20.28 15.33 11.46
N GLY A 245 -19.28 15.04 12.30
CA GLY A 245 -18.94 13.69 12.76
C GLY A 245 -18.23 12.86 11.69
N CYS A 246 -17.48 13.51 10.79
CA CYS A 246 -16.68 12.87 9.72
C CYS A 246 -15.17 12.92 10.01
N LEU A 247 -14.78 12.64 11.26
CA LEU A 247 -13.40 12.30 11.61
C LEU A 247 -13.25 10.78 11.55
N ILE A 248 -12.34 10.29 10.72
CA ILE A 248 -12.20 8.86 10.45
C ILE A 248 -10.75 8.46 10.69
N GLN A 249 -10.52 7.52 11.60
CA GLN A 249 -9.22 6.88 11.77
C GLN A 249 -9.04 5.80 10.70
N ILE A 250 -7.85 5.77 10.09
CA ILE A 250 -7.50 4.80 9.06
C ILE A 250 -6.13 4.17 9.36
N ASN A 251 -5.96 2.91 8.95
CA ASN A 251 -4.68 2.20 9.07
C ASN A 251 -3.72 2.67 7.97
N VAL A 252 -2.54 3.16 8.35
CA VAL A 252 -1.50 3.63 7.43
C VAL A 252 -1.07 2.55 6.45
N MET A 253 -0.83 1.33 6.94
CA MET A 253 -0.25 0.28 6.11
C MET A 253 -1.21 -0.19 5.02
N GLU A 254 -2.48 -0.35 5.35
CA GLU A 254 -3.51 -0.78 4.41
C GLU A 254 -3.92 0.36 3.47
N SER A 255 -4.09 1.58 4.00
CA SER A 255 -4.60 2.72 3.22
C SER A 255 -3.54 3.42 2.37
N LEU A 256 -2.30 3.50 2.85
CA LEU A 256 -1.22 4.30 2.24
C LEU A 256 -0.01 3.46 1.78
N GLY A 257 -0.04 2.15 2.03
CA GLY A 257 0.99 1.21 1.59
C GLY A 257 0.87 0.83 0.11
N PHE A 258 -0.30 0.98 -0.50
CA PHE A 258 -0.61 0.60 -1.88
C PHE A 258 -0.22 -0.84 -2.23
N GLY A 259 -0.24 -1.73 -1.24
CA GLY A 259 -0.28 -3.18 -1.44
C GLY A 259 -1.72 -3.64 -1.71
N PRO A 260 -1.95 -4.93 -2.02
CA PRO A 260 -3.28 -5.47 -2.31
C PRO A 260 -4.37 -5.14 -1.28
N SER A 261 -4.03 -4.97 0.01
CA SER A 261 -4.98 -4.56 1.06
C SER A 261 -5.60 -3.17 0.84
N TYR A 262 -5.02 -2.32 -0.03
CA TYR A 262 -5.56 -0.99 -0.33
C TYR A 262 -7.02 -1.03 -0.75
N ALA A 263 -7.45 -2.05 -1.51
CA ALA A 263 -8.81 -2.13 -2.03
C ALA A 263 -9.84 -2.29 -0.90
N ASN A 264 -9.53 -3.12 0.11
CA ASN A 264 -10.36 -3.25 1.30
C ASN A 264 -10.41 -1.94 2.09
N ALA A 265 -9.25 -1.29 2.28
CA ALA A 265 -9.19 0.00 2.97
C ALA A 265 -10.04 1.06 2.25
N VAL A 266 -9.90 1.20 0.93
CA VAL A 266 -10.70 2.16 0.14
C VAL A 266 -12.19 1.86 0.24
N ARG A 267 -12.60 0.58 0.14
CA ARG A 267 -14.01 0.17 0.30
C ARG A 267 -14.55 0.58 1.68
N ASP A 268 -13.83 0.26 2.74
CA ASP A 268 -14.30 0.46 4.11
C ASP A 268 -14.31 1.95 4.48
N ILE A 269 -13.31 2.72 4.01
CA ILE A 269 -13.30 4.18 4.12
C ILE A 269 -14.46 4.78 3.33
N SER A 270 -14.74 4.31 2.10
CA SER A 270 -15.86 4.82 1.28
C SER A 270 -17.20 4.59 1.95
N LYS A 271 -17.43 3.41 2.54
CA LYS A 271 -18.65 3.12 3.31
C LYS A 271 -18.79 4.02 4.53
N THR A 272 -17.70 4.27 5.26
CA THR A 272 -17.68 5.14 6.43
C THR A 272 -17.91 6.60 6.04
N LEU A 273 -17.29 7.08 4.95
CA LEU A 273 -17.55 8.40 4.37
C LEU A 273 -19.02 8.56 3.97
N ALA A 274 -19.59 7.59 3.26
CA ALA A 274 -21.00 7.62 2.89
C ALA A 274 -21.92 7.77 4.11
N SER A 275 -21.62 7.07 5.19
CA SER A 275 -22.42 7.12 6.41
C SER A 275 -22.37 8.48 7.11
N CYS A 276 -21.23 9.18 7.13
CA CYS A 276 -21.10 10.46 7.80
C CYS A 276 -21.45 11.66 6.91
N LEU A 277 -21.18 11.60 5.60
CA LEU A 277 -21.51 12.68 4.66
C LEU A 277 -23.02 12.84 4.42
N ASN A 278 -23.79 11.76 4.59
CA ASN A 278 -25.27 11.77 4.44
C ASN A 278 -26.01 12.09 5.73
N LYS A 279 -25.32 12.37 6.84
CA LYS A 279 -25.98 12.87 8.05
C LYS A 279 -26.52 14.27 7.81
N PRO A 280 -27.75 14.57 8.29
CA PRO A 280 -28.37 15.88 8.16
C PRO A 280 -27.60 16.98 8.88
#